data_e032160ca2733bb5a46974ab7cdce7e0
#
_entry.id   e032160ca2733bb5a46974ab7cdce7e0
#
_cell.length_a   1.000
_cell.length_b   1.000
_cell.length_c   1.000
_cell.angle_alpha   90.00
_cell.angle_beta   90.00
_cell.angle_gamma   90.00
#
_symmetry.space_group_name_H-M   'P 1'
#
loop_
_entity.id
_entity.type
_entity.pdbx_description
1 polymer ?
#
loop_
_entity_poly.entity_id
_entity_poly.type
_entity_poly.pdbx_seq_one_letter_code
_entity_poly.pdbx_strand_id
1 'polypeptide(L)'
;MNRVLPRGFTLIELMVVVAIVGILAAIAIPQYQDYTVRARVSEAVAFGRNAISAAVAHANSSYVWPTLAQFTPHAPSSSQNISALTVSSGAGAPLTDPYTITATLGAGTGPASGSLLALQAQFGATSGANAGTVTITCNAAAGTTTDVRFLPSQCK
;
A
#
# COMPACT_ATOMS: atom_id res chain seq x y z
N MET A 1 -62.53 26.78 6.68
CA MET A 1 -61.28 26.16 6.16
C MET A 1 -60.11 27.02 6.62
N ASN A 2 -59.38 26.60 7.65
CA ASN A 2 -58.18 27.33 8.13
C ASN A 2 -56.99 26.99 7.18
N ARG A 3 -56.53 27.95 6.39
CA ARG A 3 -55.30 27.84 5.64
C ARG A 3 -54.12 28.00 6.61
N VAL A 4 -53.41 26.90 6.87
CA VAL A 4 -52.10 26.92 7.55
C VAL A 4 -51.10 27.48 6.54
N LEU A 5 -50.62 28.70 6.78
CA LEU A 5 -49.55 29.28 5.95
C LEU A 5 -48.23 28.53 6.20
N PRO A 6 -47.53 28.10 5.17
CA PRO A 6 -46.22 27.45 5.33
C PRO A 6 -45.24 28.46 5.96
N ARG A 7 -44.56 28.04 7.03
CA ARG A 7 -43.48 28.83 7.65
C ARG A 7 -42.25 28.72 6.76
N GLY A 8 -41.73 29.83 6.32
CA GLY A 8 -40.50 29.91 5.58
C GLY A 8 -39.25 29.84 6.48
N PHE A 9 -38.15 29.37 5.95
CA PHE A 9 -36.84 29.40 6.61
C PHE A 9 -36.36 30.85 6.78
N THR A 10 -35.74 31.15 7.92
CA THR A 10 -35.10 32.46 8.12
C THR A 10 -33.67 32.46 7.51
N LEU A 11 -33.23 33.62 7.06
CA LEU A 11 -31.87 33.78 6.48
C LEU A 11 -30.81 33.45 7.51
N ILE A 12 -31.00 33.81 8.78
CA ILE A 12 -30.04 33.54 9.84
C ILE A 12 -29.91 32.02 10.15
N GLU A 13 -31.02 31.30 10.07
CA GLU A 13 -31.03 29.85 10.26
C GLU A 13 -30.22 29.14 9.17
N LEU A 14 -30.33 29.59 7.93
CA LEU A 14 -29.47 29.09 6.83
C LEU A 14 -27.99 29.47 7.02
N MET A 15 -27.72 30.72 7.43
CA MET A 15 -26.32 31.18 7.62
C MET A 15 -25.61 30.38 8.73
N VAL A 16 -26.28 30.11 9.84
CA VAL A 16 -25.68 29.32 10.94
C VAL A 16 -25.40 27.90 10.48
N VAL A 17 -26.30 27.27 9.74
CA VAL A 17 -26.08 25.90 9.23
C VAL A 17 -24.90 25.81 8.30
N VAL A 18 -24.79 26.71 7.31
CA VAL A 18 -23.65 26.67 6.37
C VAL A 18 -22.33 27.01 7.06
N ALA A 19 -22.32 27.85 8.09
CA ALA A 19 -21.14 28.15 8.88
C ALA A 19 -20.65 26.89 9.64
N ILE A 20 -21.56 26.16 10.29
CA ILE A 20 -21.24 24.92 11.00
C ILE A 20 -20.72 23.85 10.01
N VAL A 21 -21.42 23.65 8.90
CA VAL A 21 -21.01 22.69 7.86
C VAL A 21 -19.64 23.06 7.31
N GLY A 22 -19.37 24.35 7.10
CA GLY A 22 -18.05 24.83 6.63
C GLY A 22 -16.91 24.46 7.59
N ILE A 23 -17.13 24.63 8.90
CA ILE A 23 -16.12 24.27 9.92
C ILE A 23 -15.90 22.75 9.95
N LEU A 24 -16.97 21.97 9.90
CA LEU A 24 -16.86 20.50 9.87
C LEU A 24 -16.16 20.00 8.60
N ALA A 25 -16.50 20.57 7.45
CA ALA A 25 -15.88 20.21 6.17
C ALA A 25 -14.39 20.54 6.14
N ALA A 26 -13.96 21.65 6.73
CA ALA A 26 -12.56 22.05 6.80
C ALA A 26 -11.66 21.01 7.51
N ILE A 27 -12.21 20.29 8.47
CA ILE A 27 -11.50 19.21 9.19
C ILE A 27 -11.69 17.85 8.48
N ALA A 28 -12.87 17.58 7.95
CA ALA A 28 -13.22 16.27 7.39
C ALA A 28 -12.50 16.00 6.05
N ILE A 29 -12.39 17.01 5.18
CA ILE A 29 -11.82 16.83 3.85
C ILE A 29 -10.36 16.33 3.87
N PRO A 30 -9.41 16.97 4.59
CA PRO A 30 -8.04 16.49 4.62
C PRO A 30 -7.91 15.09 5.25
N GLN A 31 -8.70 14.77 6.26
CA GLN A 31 -8.72 13.44 6.86
C GLN A 31 -9.21 12.36 5.88
N TYR A 32 -10.23 12.68 5.09
CA TYR A 32 -10.73 11.78 4.05
C TYR A 32 -9.69 11.53 2.95
N GLN A 33 -8.93 12.56 2.55
CA GLN A 33 -7.86 12.44 1.57
C GLN A 33 -6.75 11.49 2.08
N ASP A 34 -6.29 11.67 3.30
CA ASP A 34 -5.27 10.79 3.91
C ASP A 34 -5.76 9.34 4.04
N TYR A 35 -7.04 9.16 4.39
CA TYR A 35 -7.63 7.83 4.46
C TYR A 35 -7.67 7.14 3.09
N THR A 36 -8.06 7.85 2.04
CA THR A 36 -8.11 7.29 0.68
C THR A 36 -6.71 6.95 0.15
N VAL A 37 -5.70 7.79 0.41
CA VAL A 37 -4.30 7.49 0.06
C VAL A 37 -3.82 6.23 0.78
N ARG A 38 -4.08 6.12 2.08
CA ARG A 38 -3.71 4.94 2.88
C ARG A 38 -4.37 3.66 2.38
N ALA A 39 -5.63 3.73 1.95
CA ALA A 39 -6.33 2.58 1.36
C ALA A 39 -5.65 2.13 0.05
N ARG A 40 -5.27 3.05 -0.82
CA ARG A 40 -4.57 2.75 -2.08
C ARG A 40 -3.16 2.21 -1.85
N VAL A 41 -2.43 2.74 -0.86
CA VAL A 41 -1.12 2.18 -0.47
C VAL A 41 -1.28 0.77 0.10
N SER A 42 -2.34 0.50 0.85
CA SER A 42 -2.63 -0.86 1.36
C SER A 42 -2.91 -1.86 0.23
N GLU A 43 -3.56 -1.42 -0.85
CA GLU A 43 -3.72 -2.23 -2.07
C GLU A 43 -2.35 -2.54 -2.70
N ALA A 44 -1.45 -1.55 -2.79
CA ALA A 44 -0.10 -1.76 -3.29
C ALA A 44 0.71 -2.74 -2.42
N VAL A 45 0.54 -2.71 -1.10
CA VAL A 45 1.15 -3.69 -0.18
C VAL A 45 0.61 -5.10 -0.44
N ALA A 46 -0.71 -5.25 -0.59
CA ALA A 46 -1.32 -6.55 -0.91
C ALA A 46 -0.80 -7.10 -2.24
N PHE A 47 -0.66 -6.25 -3.24
CA PHE A 47 -0.08 -6.59 -4.53
C PHE A 47 1.39 -7.05 -4.42
N GLY A 48 2.21 -6.31 -3.69
CA GLY A 48 3.61 -6.68 -3.46
C GLY A 48 3.74 -8.02 -2.70
N ARG A 49 2.84 -8.30 -1.75
CA ARG A 49 2.79 -9.59 -1.05
C ARG A 49 2.44 -10.75 -1.99
N ASN A 50 1.49 -10.56 -2.90
CA ASN A 50 1.15 -11.56 -3.92
C ASN A 50 2.36 -11.84 -4.82
N ALA A 51 3.08 -10.80 -5.20
CA ALA A 51 4.31 -10.90 -5.98
C ALA A 51 5.39 -11.71 -5.23
N ILE A 52 5.62 -11.41 -3.95
CA ILE A 52 6.54 -12.19 -3.10
C ILE A 52 6.08 -13.65 -2.96
N SER A 53 4.79 -13.89 -2.80
CA SER A 53 4.27 -15.27 -2.70
C SER A 53 4.57 -16.08 -3.96
N ALA A 54 4.48 -15.47 -5.14
CA ALA A 54 4.86 -16.10 -6.40
C ALA A 54 6.38 -16.36 -6.47
N ALA A 55 7.20 -15.40 -6.01
CA ALA A 55 8.65 -15.57 -5.93
C ALA A 55 9.06 -16.72 -4.98
N VAL A 56 8.39 -16.82 -3.83
CA VAL A 56 8.59 -17.92 -2.86
C VAL A 56 8.20 -19.27 -3.46
N ALA A 57 7.09 -19.34 -4.19
CA ALA A 57 6.68 -20.57 -4.88
C ALA A 57 7.74 -21.04 -5.89
N HIS A 58 8.31 -20.12 -6.67
CA HIS A 58 9.41 -20.41 -7.57
C HIS A 58 10.67 -20.86 -6.81
N ALA A 59 11.02 -20.14 -5.75
CA ALA A 59 12.19 -20.42 -4.93
C ALA A 59 12.13 -21.81 -4.27
N ASN A 60 10.96 -22.26 -3.85
CA ASN A 60 10.76 -23.60 -3.28
C ASN A 60 11.02 -24.73 -4.30
N SER A 61 10.85 -24.47 -5.60
CA SER A 61 11.09 -25.47 -6.65
C SER A 61 12.50 -25.43 -7.21
N SER A 62 13.15 -24.27 -7.25
CA SER A 62 14.44 -24.04 -7.87
C SER A 62 15.60 -23.89 -6.90
N TYR A 63 15.31 -23.76 -5.58
CA TYR A 63 16.28 -23.50 -4.51
C TYR A 63 17.10 -22.21 -4.68
N VAL A 64 16.65 -21.31 -5.57
CA VAL A 64 17.21 -19.97 -5.77
C VAL A 64 16.07 -18.97 -5.93
N TRP A 65 16.32 -17.73 -5.59
CA TRP A 65 15.36 -16.66 -5.84
C TRP A 65 15.20 -16.38 -7.33
N PRO A 66 13.98 -16.10 -7.82
CA PRO A 66 13.75 -15.83 -9.23
C PRO A 66 14.42 -14.53 -9.67
N THR A 67 14.90 -14.51 -10.90
CA THR A 67 15.26 -13.27 -11.58
C THR A 67 14.02 -12.50 -12.02
N LEU A 68 14.15 -11.21 -12.36
CA LEU A 68 13.03 -10.41 -12.84
C LEU A 68 12.34 -11.04 -14.06
N ALA A 69 13.11 -11.60 -14.99
CA ALA A 69 12.57 -12.24 -16.19
C ALA A 69 11.74 -13.50 -15.90
N GLN A 70 12.09 -14.26 -14.87
CA GLN A 70 11.35 -15.45 -14.41
C GLN A 70 10.10 -15.06 -13.61
N PHE A 71 10.12 -13.88 -13.00
CA PHE A 71 9.07 -13.38 -12.13
C PHE A 71 7.96 -12.63 -12.89
N THR A 72 8.30 -11.87 -13.94
CA THR A 72 7.37 -11.02 -14.70
C THR A 72 6.15 -11.73 -15.29
N PRO A 73 6.19 -13.02 -15.70
CA PRO A 73 4.99 -13.71 -16.16
C PRO A 73 3.91 -13.89 -15.09
N HIS A 74 4.28 -13.82 -13.83
CA HIS A 74 3.39 -14.02 -12.67
C HIS A 74 3.17 -12.74 -11.87
N ALA A 75 3.91 -11.67 -12.19
CA ALA A 75 3.70 -10.37 -11.58
C ALA A 75 2.52 -9.69 -12.27
N PRO A 76 1.53 -9.21 -11.50
CA PRO A 76 0.47 -8.43 -12.09
C PRO A 76 1.09 -7.20 -12.76
N SER A 77 0.67 -6.92 -13.99
CA SER A 77 1.02 -5.71 -14.72
C SER A 77 0.47 -4.48 -13.97
N SER A 78 1.12 -3.35 -14.10
CA SER A 78 0.81 -2.06 -13.48
C SER A 78 -0.68 -1.82 -13.22
N SER A 79 -1.02 -1.41 -12.01
CA SER A 79 -2.33 -0.85 -11.65
C SER A 79 -2.24 0.68 -11.60
N GLN A 80 -3.38 1.37 -11.47
CA GLN A 80 -3.35 2.84 -11.25
C GLN A 80 -2.56 3.24 -10.00
N ASN A 81 -2.46 2.33 -9.04
CA ASN A 81 -1.79 2.54 -7.77
C ASN A 81 -0.32 2.08 -7.77
N ILE A 82 0.12 1.33 -8.80
CA ILE A 82 1.49 0.86 -8.97
C ILE A 82 1.93 1.14 -10.41
N SER A 83 3.00 1.91 -10.57
CA SER A 83 3.55 2.25 -11.88
C SER A 83 4.63 1.28 -12.34
N ALA A 84 5.37 0.69 -11.40
CA ALA A 84 6.42 -0.29 -11.71
C ALA A 84 6.62 -1.25 -10.55
N LEU A 85 7.03 -2.47 -10.88
CA LEU A 85 7.49 -3.47 -9.94
C LEU A 85 8.88 -3.93 -10.36
N THR A 86 9.84 -3.88 -9.45
CA THR A 86 11.23 -4.26 -9.71
C THR A 86 11.75 -5.18 -8.61
N VAL A 87 12.71 -6.03 -8.95
CA VAL A 87 13.49 -6.76 -7.96
C VAL A 87 14.73 -5.93 -7.66
N SER A 88 14.86 -5.46 -6.42
CA SER A 88 15.94 -4.58 -6.01
C SER A 88 17.13 -5.34 -5.42
N SER A 89 16.93 -6.53 -4.86
CA SER A 89 18.01 -7.40 -4.38
C SER A 89 17.60 -8.86 -4.34
N GLY A 90 18.57 -9.75 -4.34
CA GLY A 90 18.37 -11.18 -4.20
C GLY A 90 17.99 -11.94 -5.49
N ALA A 91 17.89 -11.28 -6.65
CA ALA A 91 17.59 -11.95 -7.92
C ALA A 91 18.65 -12.99 -8.28
N GLY A 92 18.25 -14.27 -8.43
CA GLY A 92 19.17 -15.38 -8.72
C GLY A 92 20.06 -15.79 -7.53
N ALA A 93 19.89 -15.20 -6.37
CA ALA A 93 20.67 -15.49 -5.18
C ALA A 93 20.19 -16.77 -4.46
N PRO A 94 21.03 -17.38 -3.60
CA PRO A 94 20.61 -18.45 -2.70
C PRO A 94 19.49 -18.02 -1.75
N LEU A 95 18.72 -18.98 -1.23
CA LEU A 95 17.61 -18.71 -0.32
C LEU A 95 18.04 -18.12 1.04
N THR A 96 19.33 -18.19 1.36
CA THR A 96 19.92 -17.57 2.56
C THR A 96 19.90 -16.04 2.50
N ASP A 97 19.91 -15.49 1.29
CA ASP A 97 19.93 -14.06 1.07
C ASP A 97 18.53 -13.48 1.03
N PRO A 98 18.34 -12.25 1.50
CA PRO A 98 17.04 -11.60 1.45
C PRO A 98 16.64 -11.23 0.02
N TYR A 99 15.39 -11.49 -0.33
CA TYR A 99 14.81 -11.13 -1.62
C TYR A 99 13.91 -9.90 -1.47
N THR A 100 14.22 -8.83 -2.19
CA THR A 100 13.47 -7.58 -2.07
C THR A 100 12.81 -7.21 -3.38
N ILE A 101 11.51 -7.01 -3.33
CA ILE A 101 10.71 -6.46 -4.41
C ILE A 101 10.36 -5.01 -4.05
N THR A 102 10.58 -4.11 -5.00
CA THR A 102 10.23 -2.71 -4.85
C THR A 102 9.11 -2.35 -5.81
N ALA A 103 8.01 -1.88 -5.27
CA ALA A 103 6.89 -1.32 -6.01
C ALA A 103 7.00 0.22 -6.01
N THR A 104 6.99 0.83 -7.19
CA THR A 104 6.86 2.29 -7.33
C THR A 104 5.38 2.65 -7.34
N LEU A 105 4.96 3.51 -6.44
CA LEU A 105 3.57 3.93 -6.33
C LEU A 105 3.16 4.79 -7.52
N GLY A 106 2.02 4.48 -8.11
CA GLY A 106 1.48 5.14 -9.29
C GLY A 106 0.71 6.43 -8.98
N ALA A 107 0.30 7.13 -10.03
CA ALA A 107 -0.45 8.39 -9.92
C ALA A 107 -1.75 8.25 -9.12
N GLY A 108 -2.37 7.07 -9.09
CA GLY A 108 -3.57 6.80 -8.30
C GLY A 108 -3.38 7.02 -6.80
N THR A 109 -2.16 6.92 -6.27
CA THR A 109 -1.88 7.15 -4.85
C THR A 109 -1.73 8.63 -4.46
N GLY A 110 -1.91 9.56 -5.41
CA GLY A 110 -1.86 10.99 -5.15
C GLY A 110 -0.55 11.44 -4.51
N PRO A 111 -0.55 11.99 -3.27
CA PRO A 111 0.65 12.49 -2.60
C PRO A 111 1.76 11.46 -2.40
N ALA A 112 1.44 10.17 -2.42
CA ALA A 112 2.42 9.08 -2.31
C ALA A 112 2.97 8.63 -3.68
N SER A 113 2.51 9.23 -4.79
CA SER A 113 2.96 8.88 -6.14
C SER A 113 4.47 9.05 -6.31
N GLY A 114 5.09 8.09 -6.99
CA GLY A 114 6.54 8.10 -7.23
C GLY A 114 7.37 7.60 -6.04
N SER A 115 6.80 7.44 -4.85
CA SER A 115 7.53 6.87 -3.72
C SER A 115 7.64 5.34 -3.86
N LEU A 116 8.64 4.78 -3.18
CA LEU A 116 8.95 3.36 -3.24
C LEU A 116 8.36 2.64 -2.03
N LEU A 117 7.76 1.50 -2.30
CA LEU A 117 7.31 0.53 -1.29
C LEU A 117 8.13 -0.74 -1.48
N ALA A 118 9.05 -1.01 -0.57
CA ALA A 118 9.87 -2.19 -0.61
C ALA A 118 9.34 -3.26 0.34
N LEU A 119 9.20 -4.48 -0.19
CA LEU A 119 8.85 -5.68 0.56
C LEU A 119 10.00 -6.66 0.46
N GLN A 120 10.46 -7.15 1.59
CA GLN A 120 11.56 -8.11 1.69
C GLN A 120 11.04 -9.45 2.18
N ALA A 121 11.41 -10.49 1.49
CA ALA A 121 11.20 -11.88 1.91
C ALA A 121 12.54 -12.49 2.32
N GLN A 122 12.52 -13.24 3.41
CA GLN A 122 13.67 -13.99 3.89
C GLN A 122 13.22 -15.36 4.39
N PHE A 123 13.92 -16.40 3.95
CA PHE A 123 13.75 -17.73 4.55
C PHE A 123 14.38 -17.72 5.94
N GLY A 124 13.68 -18.32 6.90
CA GLY A 124 14.25 -18.62 8.22
C GLY A 124 15.45 -19.56 8.09
N ALA A 125 16.26 -19.60 9.15
CA ALA A 125 17.44 -20.45 9.20
C ALA A 125 17.12 -21.91 8.82
N THR A 126 18.11 -22.60 8.22
CA THR A 126 17.98 -24.00 7.80
C THR A 126 17.82 -24.98 8.97
N SER A 127 18.00 -24.51 10.21
CA SER A 127 17.80 -25.28 11.44
C SER A 127 17.24 -24.40 12.55
N GLY A 128 16.36 -24.94 13.39
CA GLY A 128 15.71 -24.27 14.52
C GLY A 128 14.19 -24.12 14.34
N ALA A 129 13.56 -23.44 15.29
CA ALA A 129 12.09 -23.30 15.36
C ALA A 129 11.45 -22.60 14.15
N ASN A 130 12.22 -21.84 13.37
CA ASN A 130 11.75 -21.10 12.18
C ASN A 130 12.31 -21.67 10.87
N ALA A 131 12.85 -22.88 10.88
CA ALA A 131 13.38 -23.52 9.68
C ALA A 131 12.28 -23.66 8.60
N GLY A 132 12.57 -23.16 7.40
CA GLY A 132 11.64 -23.22 6.26
C GLY A 132 10.50 -22.22 6.30
N THR A 133 10.40 -21.35 7.32
CA THR A 133 9.41 -20.26 7.33
C THR A 133 9.88 -19.09 6.48
N VAL A 134 8.96 -18.43 5.80
CA VAL A 134 9.25 -17.19 5.05
C VAL A 134 8.69 -16.01 5.83
N THR A 135 9.56 -15.09 6.20
CA THR A 135 9.18 -13.82 6.82
C THR A 135 9.10 -12.74 5.76
N ILE A 136 7.98 -12.02 5.68
CA ILE A 136 7.80 -10.89 4.77
C ILE A 136 7.72 -9.62 5.60
N THR A 137 8.65 -8.71 5.36
CA THR A 137 8.70 -7.39 6.01
C THR A 137 8.53 -6.28 4.98
N CYS A 138 7.85 -5.19 5.36
CA CYS A 138 7.80 -3.97 4.58
C CYS A 138 8.05 -2.78 5.51
N ASN A 139 9.23 -2.20 5.45
CA ASN A 139 9.63 -1.08 6.27
C ASN A 139 10.75 -0.27 5.60
N ALA A 140 11.21 0.78 6.26
CA ALA A 140 12.30 1.61 5.78
C ALA A 140 13.62 0.83 5.57
N ALA A 141 13.90 -0.20 6.39
CA ALA A 141 15.09 -1.05 6.24
C ALA A 141 15.07 -1.86 4.94
N ALA A 142 13.90 -2.18 4.40
CA ALA A 142 13.76 -2.81 3.09
C ALA A 142 13.91 -1.82 1.91
N GLY A 143 14.03 -0.51 2.16
CA GLY A 143 14.15 0.53 1.14
C GLY A 143 12.83 1.27 0.83
N THR A 144 11.84 1.16 1.70
CA THR A 144 10.57 1.92 1.56
C THR A 144 10.82 3.41 1.76
N THR A 145 10.45 4.23 0.77
CA THR A 145 10.53 5.71 0.86
C THR A 145 9.18 6.37 1.05
N THR A 146 8.09 5.58 1.03
CA THR A 146 6.73 6.08 1.27
C THR A 146 6.61 6.65 2.68
N ASP A 147 5.99 7.83 2.81
CA ASP A 147 5.76 8.47 4.10
C ASP A 147 5.00 7.54 5.06
N VAL A 148 5.51 7.41 6.28
CA VAL A 148 4.99 6.53 7.34
C VAL A 148 3.50 6.78 7.63
N ARG A 149 3.01 8.02 7.45
CA ARG A 149 1.60 8.36 7.63
C ARG A 149 0.67 7.61 6.67
N PHE A 150 1.15 7.25 5.48
CA PHE A 150 0.38 6.51 4.47
C PHE A 150 0.57 5.01 4.54
N LEU A 151 1.58 4.54 5.28
CA LEU A 151 1.82 3.11 5.42
C LEU A 151 0.77 2.46 6.32
N PRO A 152 0.32 1.24 5.98
CA PRO A 152 -0.50 0.43 6.88
C PRO A 152 0.33 -0.02 8.10
N SER A 153 -0.35 -0.38 9.18
CA SER A 153 0.30 -0.76 10.46
C SER A 153 1.32 -1.90 10.32
N GLN A 154 1.16 -2.74 9.31
CA GLN A 154 2.04 -3.88 9.03
C GLN A 154 3.39 -3.48 8.40
N CYS A 155 3.54 -2.22 7.95
CA CYS A 155 4.71 -1.67 7.25
C CYS A 155 5.34 -0.49 8.01
N LYS A 156 4.97 -0.29 9.26
CA LYS A 156 5.48 0.76 10.15
C LYS A 156 6.62 0.27 11.01
#